data_75c34e2dccdfc165e69682b6a243975d
#
_entry.id   75c34e2dccdfc165e69682b6a243975d
#
_cell.length_a   1.000
_cell.length_b   1.000
_cell.length_c   1.000
_cell.angle_alpha   90.00
_cell.angle_beta   90.00
_cell.angle_gamma   90.00
#
_symmetry.space_group_name_H-M   'P 1'
#
loop_
_entity.id
_entity.type
_entity.pdbx_description
1 polymer ?
#
loop_
_entity_poly.entity_id
_entity_poly.type
_entity_poly.pdbx_seq_one_letter_code
_entity_poly.pdbx_strand_id
1 'polypeptide(L)' 'MQIDKQQIIDFLKEQGDQGKAEQADQQLPEQVDSDNPQDQSLLEQLGINPMDLVKKFMGGGGLGGLGKGLGL' A
#
# COMPACT_ATOMS: atom_id res chain seq x y z
N MET A 1 -9.01 -4.28 6.46
CA MET A 1 -7.85 -5.05 5.97
C MET A 1 -6.58 -4.50 6.56
N GLN A 2 -5.79 -5.36 7.16
CA GLN A 2 -4.56 -4.91 7.76
C GLN A 2 -3.40 -5.15 6.81
N ILE A 3 -2.57 -4.14 6.66
CA ILE A 3 -1.44 -4.17 5.76
C ILE A 3 -0.19 -3.85 6.56
N ASP A 4 0.85 -4.64 6.42
CA ASP A 4 2.10 -4.35 7.10
C ASP A 4 2.71 -3.08 6.56
N LYS A 5 3.28 -2.28 7.47
CA LYS A 5 3.97 -1.07 7.07
C LYS A 5 5.03 -1.38 6.01
N GLN A 6 5.72 -2.49 6.15
CA GLN A 6 6.77 -2.84 5.21
C GLN A 6 6.22 -3.03 3.80
N GLN A 7 5.01 -3.58 3.68
CA GLN A 7 4.41 -3.74 2.37
C GLN A 7 4.11 -2.40 1.73
N ILE A 8 3.68 -1.43 2.53
CA ILE A 8 3.42 -0.10 2.03
C ILE A 8 4.73 0.56 1.60
N ILE A 9 5.78 0.39 2.40
CA ILE A 9 7.07 0.95 2.06
C ILE A 9 7.57 0.36 0.74
N ASP A 10 7.43 -0.94 0.57
CA ASP A 10 7.87 -1.59 -0.65
C ASP A 10 7.06 -1.09 -1.85
N PHE A 11 5.77 -0.89 -1.67
CA PHE A 11 4.92 -0.35 -2.73
C PHE A 11 5.41 1.03 -3.15
N LEU A 12 5.73 1.89 -2.19
CA LEU A 12 6.20 3.22 -2.49
C LEU A 12 7.55 3.19 -3.19
N LYS A 13 8.42 2.29 -2.78
CA LYS A 13 9.71 2.16 -3.45
C LYS A 13 9.55 1.68 -4.87
N GLU A 14 8.60 0.80 -5.11
CA GLU A 14 8.35 0.33 -6.46
C GLU A 14 7.87 1.45 -7.36
N GLN A 15 7.15 2.41 -6.78
CA GLN A 15 6.72 3.55 -7.55
C GLN A 15 7.82 4.58 -7.76
N GLY A 16 8.96 4.36 -7.15
CA GLY A 16 10.06 5.30 -7.26
C GLY A 16 9.95 6.46 -6.29
N ASP A 17 9.15 6.29 -5.23
CA ASP A 17 8.88 7.40 -4.32
C ASP A 17 9.55 7.13 -2.99
N GLN A 18 10.87 7.22 -2.98
CA GLN A 18 11.63 6.90 -1.78
C GLN A 18 11.36 7.87 -0.65
N GLY A 19 11.10 9.13 -0.97
CA GLY A 19 10.78 10.11 0.06
C GLY A 19 9.54 9.73 0.82
N LYS A 20 8.49 9.31 0.13
CA LYS A 20 7.30 8.87 0.79
C LYS A 20 7.52 7.57 1.54
N ALA A 21 8.37 6.71 1.02
CA ALA A 21 8.66 5.46 1.71
C ALA A 21 9.32 5.74 3.06
N GLU A 22 10.20 6.71 3.13
CA GLU A 22 10.82 7.07 4.39
C GLU A 22 9.82 7.69 5.34
N GLN A 23 8.95 8.55 4.83
CA GLN A 23 7.92 9.13 5.67
C GLN A 23 6.98 8.07 6.20
N ALA A 24 6.63 7.11 5.39
CA ALA A 24 5.77 6.03 5.82
C ALA A 24 6.42 5.23 6.94
N ASP A 25 7.72 4.97 6.82
CA ASP A 25 8.43 4.25 7.85
C ASP A 25 8.38 4.97 9.18
N GLN A 26 8.41 6.30 9.15
CA GLN A 26 8.41 7.07 10.38
C GLN A 26 7.02 7.33 10.92
N GLN A 27 6.04 7.47 10.06
CA GLN A 27 4.73 7.92 10.49
C GLN A 27 3.70 6.81 10.63
N LEU A 28 3.86 5.72 9.94
CA LEU A 28 2.85 4.68 9.97
C LEU A 28 3.12 3.70 11.11
N PRO A 29 2.05 3.15 11.71
CA PRO A 29 2.24 2.07 12.68
C PRO A 29 2.69 0.81 11.97
N GLU A 30 3.08 -0.19 12.73
CA GLU A 30 3.57 -1.42 12.12
C GLU A 30 2.53 -2.07 11.25
N GLN A 31 1.27 -1.95 11.60
CA GLN A 31 0.19 -2.45 10.78
C GLN A 31 -0.79 -1.34 10.53
N VAL A 32 -1.18 -1.18 9.29
CA VAL A 32 -2.09 -0.14 8.86
C VAL A 32 -3.39 -0.80 8.45
N ASP A 33 -4.49 -0.32 9.01
CA ASP A 33 -5.79 -0.88 8.71
C ASP A 33 -6.48 0.03 7.70
N SER A 34 -6.72 -0.48 6.51
CA SER A 34 -7.32 0.31 5.46
C SER A 34 -8.75 0.70 5.77
N ASP A 35 -9.38 0.05 6.74
CA ASP A 35 -10.73 0.40 7.14
C ASP A 35 -10.78 1.35 8.32
N ASN A 36 -9.64 1.68 8.90
CA ASN A 36 -9.59 2.56 10.05
C ASN A 36 -9.45 4.00 9.59
N PRO A 37 -10.37 4.89 10.00
CA PRO A 37 -10.30 6.28 9.52
C PRO A 37 -9.00 6.98 9.86
N GLN A 38 -8.41 6.68 11.01
CA GLN A 38 -7.16 7.31 11.37
C GLN A 38 -6.04 6.86 10.45
N ASP A 39 -6.01 5.58 10.13
CA ASP A 39 -4.97 5.07 9.24
C ASP A 39 -5.19 5.57 7.82
N GLN A 40 -6.44 5.69 7.40
CA GLN A 40 -6.74 6.26 6.11
C GLN A 40 -6.24 7.70 6.02
N SER A 41 -6.41 8.46 7.09
CA SER A 41 -5.91 9.83 7.11
C SER A 41 -4.40 9.88 7.01
N LEU A 42 -3.72 8.99 7.70
CA LEU A 42 -2.27 8.94 7.61
C LEU A 42 -1.81 8.65 6.19
N LEU A 43 -2.47 7.73 5.54
CA LEU A 43 -2.12 7.41 4.17
C LEU A 43 -2.36 8.61 3.25
N GLU A 44 -3.47 9.30 3.45
CA GLU A 44 -3.76 10.47 2.63
C GLU A 44 -2.75 11.58 2.86
N GLN A 45 -2.29 11.75 4.09
CA GLN A 45 -1.28 12.75 4.38
C GLN A 45 0.02 12.45 3.67
N LEU A 46 0.29 11.18 3.44
CA LEU A 46 1.47 10.78 2.71
C LEU A 46 1.26 10.79 1.21
N GLY A 47 0.07 11.16 0.78
CA GLY A 47 -0.21 11.17 -0.65
C GLY A 47 -0.55 9.80 -1.21
N ILE A 48 -0.91 8.87 -0.34
CA ILE A 48 -1.24 7.52 -0.75
C ILE A 48 -2.75 7.36 -0.69
N ASN A 49 -3.33 6.86 -1.77
CA ASN A 49 -4.76 6.59 -1.78
C ASN A 49 -5.00 5.22 -1.16
N PRO A 50 -5.73 5.15 -0.04
CA PRO A 50 -5.98 3.84 0.58
C PRO A 50 -6.61 2.84 -0.37
N MET A 51 -7.45 3.32 -1.27
CA MET A 51 -8.09 2.43 -2.21
C MET A 51 -7.07 1.78 -3.16
N ASP A 52 -6.07 2.53 -3.57
CA ASP A 52 -5.03 1.99 -4.41
C ASP A 52 -4.24 0.90 -3.69
N LEU A 53 -3.98 1.10 -2.41
CA LEU A 53 -3.31 0.08 -1.64
C LEU A 53 -4.14 -1.18 -1.56
N VAL A 54 -5.43 -1.02 -1.30
CA VAL A 54 -6.31 -2.18 -1.20
C VAL A 54 -6.33 -2.93 -2.52
N LYS A 55 -6.42 -2.22 -3.62
CA LYS A 55 -6.43 -2.87 -4.91
C LYS A 55 -5.13 -3.62 -5.16
N LYS A 56 -4.02 -3.02 -4.76
CA LYS A 56 -2.73 -3.65 -4.97
C LYS A 56 -2.61 -4.94 -4.17
N PHE A 57 -3.03 -4.90 -2.92
CA PHE A 57 -2.80 -6.04 -2.04
C PHE A 57 -3.94 -7.04 -2.02
N MET A 58 -5.15 -6.66 -2.44
CA MET A 58 -6.23 -7.58 -2.47
C MET A 58 -6.31 -8.37 -3.70
N GLY A 59 -5.73 -8.01 -4.69
CA GLY A 59 -5.86 -8.88 -5.72
C GLY A 59 -5.44 -8.46 -6.99
N GLY A 60 -5.37 -7.27 -7.06
CA GLY A 60 -5.03 -6.85 -8.32
C GLY A 60 -3.62 -7.03 -8.61
N GLY A 61 -2.85 -6.45 -7.77
CA GLY A 61 -1.50 -6.33 -8.14
C GLY A 61 -0.78 -7.62 -8.27
N GLY A 62 -0.78 -8.32 -7.23
CA GLY A 62 -0.01 -9.50 -7.25
C GLY A 62 -0.54 -10.50 -8.19
N LEU A 63 -1.82 -10.61 -8.19
CA LEU A 63 -2.35 -11.56 -8.99
C LEU A 63 -2.52 -11.17 -10.35
N GLY A 64 -2.52 -9.90 -10.55
CA GLY A 64 -2.68 -9.41 -11.87
C GLY A 64 -1.70 -10.03 -12.78
N GLY A 65 -0.53 -10.16 -12.27
CA GLY A 65 0.46 -10.72 -13.08
C GLY A 65 0.12 -12.11 -13.47
N LEU A 66 -0.43 -12.85 -12.51
CA LEU A 66 -0.67 -14.11 -12.84
C LEU A 66 -1.88 -14.21 -13.56
N GLY A 67 -2.75 -13.40 -13.27
CA GLY A 67 -3.95 -13.46 -14.01
C GLY A 67 -3.68 -13.42 -15.41
N LYS A 68 -2.73 -12.81 -15.78
CA LYS A 68 -2.51 -12.72 -17.04
C LYS A 68 -2.14 -13.89 -17.51
N GLY A 69 -1.48 -14.32 -16.77
CA GLY A 69 -1.19 -15.51 -17.17
C GLY A 69 -2.34 -16.31 -17.32
N LEU A 70 -2.90 -16.19 -16.91
CA LEU A 70 -3.72 -16.94 -17.12
C LEU A 70 -4.43 -16.90 -18.07
N GLY A 71 -3.98 -16.31 -18.17
CA GLY A 71 -4.50 -16.38 -18.82
C GLY A 71 -4.74 -16.54 -19.39
N LEU A 72 -4.46 -16.49 -19.37
CA LEU A 72 -4.75 -16.65 -19.65
C LEU A 72 -5.14 -16.77 -20.05
#